data_78b34219ac65bc8412657240c92a3e84
#
_entry.id   78b34219ac65bc8412657240c92a3e84
#
_cell.length_a   1.000
_cell.length_b   1.000
_cell.length_c   1.000
_cell.angle_alpha   90.00
_cell.angle_beta   90.00
_cell.angle_gamma   90.00
#
_symmetry.space_group_name_H-M   'P 1'
#
loop_
_entity.id
_entity.type
_entity.pdbx_description
1 polymer ?
#
loop_
_entity_poly.entity_id
_entity_poly.type
_entity_poly.pdbx_seq_one_letter_code
_entity_poly.pdbx_strand_id
1 'polypeptide(L)'
;NAKMAPYIYEEKNGVHILDIVQTVDELEKARIAFKKAKNVVFVGTRPQIAPVIKNIAEECNAHYVNTRWVGGLLTNWSTISACIQNLNDLDKLLEQDPKTTGLTKKELVQKEKEMERKEKFFGGVRQLSSLPDLVVIVGQPHERNAVLECQKLNIPTITLLDSNCDPSYTTYGIPANDDSTRSVEFILKQLVS
;
A
#
# COMPACT_ATOMS: atom_id res chain seq x y z
N ASN A 1 -6.22 12.59 -17.80
CA ASN A 1 -5.05 12.09 -18.52
C ASN A 1 -5.49 11.48 -19.86
N ALA A 2 -4.90 11.93 -20.98
CA ALA A 2 -5.30 11.45 -22.31
C ALA A 2 -5.15 9.93 -22.49
N LYS A 3 -4.22 9.29 -21.79
CA LYS A 3 -4.02 7.83 -21.82
C LYS A 3 -5.16 7.04 -21.18
N MET A 4 -6.04 7.71 -20.41
CA MET A 4 -7.24 7.09 -19.82
C MET A 4 -8.43 7.06 -20.80
N ALA A 5 -8.35 7.68 -21.97
CA ALA A 5 -9.43 7.71 -22.95
C ALA A 5 -10.03 6.32 -23.27
N PRO A 6 -9.26 5.22 -23.38
CA PRO A 6 -9.82 3.88 -23.63
C PRO A 6 -10.70 3.34 -22.49
N TYR A 7 -10.54 3.86 -21.27
CA TYR A 7 -11.25 3.43 -20.07
C TYR A 7 -12.44 4.32 -19.71
N ILE A 8 -12.66 5.39 -20.49
CA ILE A 8 -13.77 6.34 -20.30
C ILE A 8 -14.88 5.96 -21.28
N TYR A 9 -16.06 5.66 -20.74
CA TYR A 9 -17.25 5.36 -21.52
C TYR A 9 -17.84 6.63 -22.14
N GLU A 10 -18.00 7.70 -21.35
CA GLU A 10 -18.63 8.94 -21.75
C GLU A 10 -18.14 10.11 -20.88
N GLU A 11 -18.18 11.33 -21.40
CA GLU A 11 -18.04 12.56 -20.62
C GLU A 11 -19.40 13.27 -20.56
N LYS A 12 -19.90 13.52 -19.35
CA LYS A 12 -21.17 14.21 -19.14
C LYS A 12 -20.98 15.36 -18.16
N ASN A 13 -21.29 16.58 -18.63
CA ASN A 13 -21.15 17.80 -17.83
C ASN A 13 -19.74 18.00 -17.20
N GLY A 14 -18.68 17.65 -17.92
CA GLY A 14 -17.30 17.74 -17.43
C GLY A 14 -16.89 16.61 -16.47
N VAL A 15 -17.74 15.60 -16.26
CA VAL A 15 -17.46 14.41 -15.46
C VAL A 15 -17.21 13.22 -16.37
N HIS A 16 -16.06 12.56 -16.21
CA HIS A 16 -15.77 11.33 -16.93
C HIS A 16 -16.46 10.12 -16.28
N ILE A 17 -17.22 9.38 -17.07
CA ILE A 17 -17.88 8.13 -16.66
C ILE A 17 -16.97 6.99 -17.10
N LEU A 18 -16.49 6.21 -16.14
CA LEU A 18 -15.63 5.05 -16.41
C LEU A 18 -16.45 3.88 -16.97
N ASP A 19 -15.83 3.08 -17.83
CA ASP A 19 -16.44 1.88 -18.40
C ASP A 19 -16.45 0.74 -17.39
N ILE A 20 -17.65 0.47 -16.83
CA ILE A 20 -17.83 -0.57 -15.80
C ILE A 20 -17.55 -1.98 -16.35
N VAL A 21 -17.80 -2.23 -17.64
CA VAL A 21 -17.54 -3.53 -18.25
C VAL A 21 -16.03 -3.82 -18.20
N GLN A 22 -15.22 -2.84 -18.61
CA GLN A 22 -13.77 -2.94 -18.50
C GLN A 22 -13.31 -3.06 -17.05
N THR A 23 -13.97 -2.37 -16.11
CA THR A 23 -13.69 -2.52 -14.67
C THR A 23 -13.83 -3.97 -14.22
N VAL A 24 -14.90 -4.65 -14.61
CA VAL A 24 -15.15 -6.06 -14.24
C VAL A 24 -14.10 -6.98 -14.86
N ASP A 25 -13.80 -6.80 -16.14
CA ASP A 25 -12.82 -7.64 -16.86
C ASP A 25 -11.41 -7.48 -16.28
N GLU A 26 -10.98 -6.24 -16.01
CA GLU A 26 -9.66 -5.97 -15.45
C GLU A 26 -9.57 -6.38 -13.97
N LEU A 27 -10.67 -6.26 -13.22
CA LEU A 27 -10.75 -6.75 -11.85
C LEU A 27 -10.55 -8.27 -11.76
N GLU A 28 -11.15 -9.04 -12.68
CA GLU A 28 -10.99 -10.50 -12.69
C GLU A 28 -9.55 -10.91 -13.03
N LYS A 29 -8.90 -10.23 -13.97
CA LYS A 29 -7.46 -10.44 -14.28
C LYS A 29 -6.59 -10.12 -13.05
N ALA A 30 -6.85 -9.00 -12.39
CA ALA A 30 -6.15 -8.58 -11.19
C ALA A 30 -6.35 -9.58 -10.04
N ARG A 31 -7.57 -10.11 -9.87
CA ARG A 31 -7.91 -11.12 -8.86
C ARG A 31 -7.13 -12.41 -9.07
N ILE A 32 -7.00 -12.88 -10.31
CA ILE A 32 -6.17 -14.05 -10.62
C ILE A 32 -4.70 -13.82 -10.25
N ALA A 33 -4.17 -12.63 -10.54
CA ALA A 33 -2.81 -12.26 -10.16
C ALA A 33 -2.65 -12.17 -8.62
N PHE A 34 -3.62 -11.57 -7.93
CA PHE A 34 -3.64 -11.47 -6.48
C PHE A 34 -3.60 -12.85 -5.79
N LYS A 35 -4.42 -13.80 -6.27
CA LYS A 35 -4.47 -15.17 -5.71
C LYS A 35 -3.18 -15.96 -5.89
N LYS A 36 -2.35 -15.61 -6.87
CA LYS A 36 -1.05 -16.24 -7.10
C LYS A 36 0.07 -15.64 -6.26
N ALA A 37 -0.09 -14.40 -5.82
CA ALA A 37 0.91 -13.70 -5.04
C ALA A 37 0.92 -14.19 -3.58
N LYS A 38 2.12 -14.31 -3.00
CA LYS A 38 2.30 -14.74 -1.60
C LYS A 38 2.52 -13.54 -0.67
N ASN A 39 3.34 -12.57 -1.13
CA ASN A 39 3.68 -11.39 -0.37
C ASN A 39 3.09 -10.16 -1.07
N VAL A 40 1.96 -9.67 -0.59
CA VAL A 40 1.25 -8.52 -1.14
C VAL A 40 1.39 -7.32 -0.21
N VAL A 41 1.64 -6.14 -0.79
CA VAL A 41 1.63 -4.87 -0.06
C VAL A 41 0.55 -3.96 -0.64
N PHE A 42 -0.37 -3.50 0.21
CA PHE A 42 -1.36 -2.48 -0.14
C PHE A 42 -0.81 -1.09 0.16
N VAL A 43 -0.98 -0.16 -0.76
CA VAL A 43 -0.48 1.20 -0.65
C VAL A 43 -1.61 2.20 -0.90
N GLY A 44 -1.82 3.10 0.05
CA GLY A 44 -2.77 4.20 -0.05
C GLY A 44 -2.69 5.09 1.17
N THR A 45 -2.03 6.25 1.01
CA THR A 45 -1.67 7.12 2.13
C THR A 45 -2.59 8.33 2.29
N ARG A 46 -3.59 8.50 1.41
CA ARG A 46 -4.60 9.54 1.55
C ARG A 46 -5.44 9.30 2.82
N PRO A 47 -5.67 10.33 3.66
CA PRO A 47 -6.32 10.17 4.98
C PRO A 47 -7.67 9.45 4.93
N GLN A 48 -8.49 9.71 3.90
CA GLN A 48 -9.79 9.06 3.74
C GLN A 48 -9.70 7.58 3.32
N ILE A 49 -8.59 7.18 2.67
CA ILE A 49 -8.38 5.82 2.16
C ILE A 49 -7.54 4.97 3.13
N ALA A 50 -6.68 5.60 3.91
CA ALA A 50 -5.75 4.93 4.82
C ALA A 50 -6.40 3.89 5.77
N PRO A 51 -7.59 4.12 6.36
CA PRO A 51 -8.27 3.10 7.18
C PRO A 51 -8.73 1.90 6.35
N VAL A 52 -9.23 2.13 5.13
CA VAL A 52 -9.69 1.05 4.23
C VAL A 52 -8.53 0.15 3.85
N ILE A 53 -7.39 0.75 3.47
CA ILE A 53 -6.16 0.00 3.13
C ILE A 53 -5.73 -0.91 4.28
N LYS A 54 -5.69 -0.38 5.49
CA LYS A 54 -5.35 -1.15 6.69
C LYS A 54 -6.31 -2.32 6.89
N ASN A 55 -7.61 -2.05 6.92
CA ASN A 55 -8.63 -3.08 7.19
C ASN A 55 -8.58 -4.21 6.16
N ILE A 56 -8.53 -3.90 4.87
CA ILE A 56 -8.48 -4.89 3.80
C ILE A 56 -7.19 -5.73 3.88
N ALA A 57 -6.05 -5.09 4.13
CA ALA A 57 -4.78 -5.81 4.25
C ALA A 57 -4.78 -6.77 5.45
N GLU A 58 -5.32 -6.33 6.60
CA GLU A 58 -5.44 -7.16 7.79
C GLU A 58 -6.41 -8.34 7.58
N GLU A 59 -7.54 -8.12 6.88
CA GLU A 59 -8.51 -9.18 6.55
C GLU A 59 -7.90 -10.32 5.70
N CYS A 60 -6.97 -10.00 4.81
CA CYS A 60 -6.32 -10.99 3.94
C CYS A 60 -4.88 -11.34 4.35
N ASN A 61 -4.45 -10.96 5.56
CA ASN A 61 -3.08 -11.16 6.09
C ASN A 61 -1.98 -10.63 5.14
N ALA A 62 -2.26 -9.53 4.46
CA ALA A 62 -1.30 -8.84 3.62
C ALA A 62 -0.63 -7.67 4.39
N HIS A 63 0.41 -7.13 3.78
CA HIS A 63 1.12 -5.97 4.31
C HIS A 63 0.50 -4.67 3.79
N TYR A 64 0.76 -3.54 4.46
CA TYR A 64 0.23 -2.25 4.01
C TYR A 64 1.13 -1.07 4.33
N VAL A 65 0.99 -0.01 3.55
CA VAL A 65 1.53 1.32 3.80
C VAL A 65 0.39 2.32 3.66
N ASN A 66 -0.07 2.85 4.78
CA ASN A 66 -1.26 3.71 4.84
C ASN A 66 -1.00 5.11 5.43
N THR A 67 0.25 5.43 5.78
CA THR A 67 0.60 6.73 6.37
C THR A 67 1.43 7.57 5.40
N ARG A 68 2.58 7.07 5.01
CA ARG A 68 3.49 7.69 4.05
C ARG A 68 4.41 6.64 3.46
N TRP A 69 4.57 6.64 2.13
CA TRP A 69 5.60 5.85 1.48
C TRP A 69 6.98 6.41 1.81
N VAL A 70 7.81 5.60 2.43
CA VAL A 70 9.20 5.95 2.69
C VAL A 70 10.00 5.69 1.42
N GLY A 71 10.64 6.74 0.86
CA GLY A 71 11.46 6.57 -0.33
C GLY A 71 12.57 5.55 -0.11
N GLY A 72 12.72 4.63 -1.07
CA GLY A 72 13.64 3.50 -0.94
C GLY A 72 13.06 2.27 -0.24
N LEU A 73 11.77 2.25 0.09
CA LEU A 73 11.14 1.14 0.82
C LEU A 73 11.38 -0.19 0.11
N LEU A 74 11.35 -0.23 -1.21
CA LEU A 74 11.64 -1.42 -2.00
C LEU A 74 13.04 -1.37 -2.60
N THR A 75 13.46 -0.24 -3.15
CA THR A 75 14.74 -0.11 -3.86
C THR A 75 15.95 -0.10 -2.93
N ASN A 76 15.77 0.19 -1.65
CA ASN A 76 16.80 0.10 -0.60
C ASN A 76 16.39 -0.88 0.51
N TRP A 77 15.94 -2.05 0.11
CA TRP A 77 15.39 -3.07 0.99
C TRP A 77 16.33 -3.48 2.13
N SER A 78 17.63 -3.55 1.87
CA SER A 78 18.61 -3.90 2.91
C SER A 78 18.59 -2.94 4.10
N THR A 79 18.49 -1.63 3.84
CA THR A 79 18.39 -0.61 4.88
C THR A 79 17.03 -0.65 5.56
N ILE A 80 15.95 -0.82 4.80
CA ILE A 80 14.58 -0.88 5.34
C ILE A 80 14.39 -2.12 6.21
N SER A 81 14.88 -3.28 5.80
CA SER A 81 14.81 -4.51 6.61
C SER A 81 15.56 -4.38 7.94
N ALA A 82 16.71 -3.68 7.94
CA ALA A 82 17.42 -3.36 9.18
C ALA A 82 16.60 -2.41 10.09
N CYS A 83 15.88 -1.42 9.51
CA CYS A 83 14.98 -0.55 10.27
C CYS A 83 13.81 -1.31 10.88
N ILE A 84 13.22 -2.26 10.13
CA ILE A 84 12.14 -3.14 10.61
C ILE A 84 12.66 -4.06 11.73
N GLN A 85 13.85 -4.64 11.57
CA GLN A 85 14.47 -5.45 12.62
C GLN A 85 14.69 -4.64 13.89
N ASN A 86 15.21 -3.43 13.77
CA ASN A 86 15.39 -2.51 14.91
C ASN A 86 14.06 -2.18 15.60
N LEU A 87 12.96 -2.01 14.84
CA LEU A 87 11.61 -1.82 15.40
C LEU A 87 11.19 -3.04 16.23
N ASN A 88 11.42 -4.26 15.73
CA ASN A 88 11.11 -5.49 16.44
C ASN A 88 11.95 -5.66 17.71
N ASP A 89 13.21 -5.23 17.67
CA ASP A 89 14.13 -5.30 18.82
C ASP A 89 13.75 -4.26 19.89
N LEU A 90 13.32 -3.06 19.49
CA LEU A 90 12.78 -2.05 20.39
C LEU A 90 11.52 -2.52 21.11
N ASP A 91 10.62 -3.18 20.38
CA ASP A 91 9.39 -3.72 20.95
C ASP A 91 9.70 -4.77 22.04
N LYS A 92 10.56 -5.75 21.72
CA LYS A 92 11.02 -6.75 22.68
C LYS A 92 11.73 -6.16 23.89
N LEU A 93 12.48 -5.06 23.69
CA LEU A 93 13.15 -4.37 24.79
C LEU A 93 12.14 -3.70 25.73
N LEU A 94 11.11 -3.07 25.17
CA LEU A 94 10.07 -2.37 25.95
C LEU A 94 9.09 -3.31 26.64
N GLU A 95 8.95 -4.56 26.17
CA GLU A 95 8.17 -5.61 26.84
C GLU A 95 8.85 -6.16 28.10
N GLN A 96 10.17 -5.95 28.26
CA GLN A 96 10.92 -6.43 29.43
C GLN A 96 10.66 -5.53 30.66
N ASP A 97 10.79 -6.13 31.85
CA ASP A 97 10.70 -5.36 33.11
C ASP A 97 11.76 -4.23 33.10
N PRO A 98 11.35 -2.97 33.36
CA PRO A 98 12.27 -1.83 33.44
C PRO A 98 13.47 -2.03 34.36
N LYS A 99 13.33 -2.88 35.38
CA LYS A 99 14.41 -3.21 36.29
C LYS A 99 15.48 -4.12 35.68
N THR A 100 15.14 -4.90 34.69
CA THR A 100 16.06 -5.83 34.00
C THR A 100 16.77 -5.19 32.83
N THR A 101 16.19 -4.16 32.22
CA THR A 101 16.78 -3.46 31.06
C THR A 101 17.98 -2.59 31.40
N GLY A 102 18.15 -2.20 32.68
CA GLY A 102 19.21 -1.30 33.12
C GLY A 102 19.10 0.14 32.60
N LEU A 103 17.97 0.48 31.93
CA LEU A 103 17.73 1.80 31.35
C LEU A 103 17.13 2.76 32.38
N THR A 104 17.50 4.02 32.29
CA THR A 104 16.88 5.09 33.08
C THR A 104 15.48 5.39 32.54
N LYS A 105 14.61 5.96 33.41
CA LYS A 105 13.25 6.39 32.98
C LYS A 105 13.26 7.32 31.78
N LYS A 106 14.27 8.18 31.68
CA LYS A 106 14.40 9.11 30.53
C LYS A 106 14.73 8.37 29.23
N GLU A 107 15.60 7.37 29.30
CA GLU A 107 15.96 6.53 28.14
C GLU A 107 14.79 5.66 27.69
N LEU A 108 14.00 5.12 28.61
CA LEU A 108 12.79 4.37 28.28
C LEU A 108 11.80 5.22 27.49
N VAL A 109 11.46 6.43 27.99
CA VAL A 109 10.56 7.36 27.28
C VAL A 109 11.12 7.74 25.89
N GLN A 110 12.44 7.85 25.75
CA GLN A 110 13.05 8.16 24.46
C GLN A 110 12.92 6.98 23.49
N LYS A 111 13.09 5.74 23.97
CA LYS A 111 12.92 4.50 23.19
C LYS A 111 11.46 4.28 22.80
N GLU A 112 10.51 4.54 23.67
CA GLU A 112 9.06 4.52 23.36
C GLU A 112 8.72 5.48 22.20
N LYS A 113 9.19 6.72 22.26
CA LYS A 113 8.98 7.71 21.18
C LYS A 113 9.64 7.30 19.87
N GLU A 114 10.81 6.65 19.91
CA GLU A 114 11.47 6.11 18.74
C GLU A 114 10.66 4.98 18.13
N MET A 115 10.15 4.05 18.94
CA MET A 115 9.31 2.94 18.53
C MET A 115 8.01 3.46 17.90
N GLU A 116 7.28 4.36 18.55
CA GLU A 116 6.03 4.94 18.01
C GLU A 116 6.25 5.60 16.62
N ARG A 117 7.37 6.31 16.45
CA ARG A 117 7.72 6.93 15.18
C ARG A 117 7.95 5.89 14.09
N LYS A 118 8.67 4.81 14.39
CA LYS A 118 8.95 3.74 13.43
C LYS A 118 7.71 2.92 13.14
N GLU A 119 6.92 2.58 14.15
CA GLU A 119 5.66 1.86 14.02
C GLU A 119 4.69 2.58 13.07
N LYS A 120 4.61 3.91 13.15
CA LYS A 120 3.78 4.72 12.27
C LYS A 120 4.10 4.51 10.78
N PHE A 121 5.37 4.28 10.42
CA PHE A 121 5.78 4.14 9.02
C PHE A 121 5.97 2.69 8.58
N PHE A 122 6.38 1.82 9.47
CA PHE A 122 6.77 0.44 9.16
C PHE A 122 5.85 -0.62 9.78
N GLY A 123 4.90 -0.22 10.62
CA GLY A 123 4.01 -1.17 11.32
C GLY A 123 3.29 -2.11 10.37
N GLY A 124 2.74 -1.59 9.27
CA GLY A 124 2.04 -2.42 8.27
C GLY A 124 2.92 -3.32 7.43
N VAL A 125 4.24 -3.09 7.41
CA VAL A 125 5.22 -3.94 6.69
C VAL A 125 6.17 -4.68 7.65
N ARG A 126 5.86 -4.67 8.93
CA ARG A 126 6.70 -5.22 10.00
C ARG A 126 7.02 -6.72 9.82
N GLN A 127 6.09 -7.47 9.23
CA GLN A 127 6.25 -8.91 8.97
C GLN A 127 6.78 -9.22 7.57
N LEU A 128 7.06 -8.20 6.76
CA LEU A 128 7.59 -8.39 5.42
C LEU A 128 9.05 -8.87 5.51
N SER A 129 9.31 -10.09 5.08
CA SER A 129 10.64 -10.74 5.16
C SER A 129 11.47 -10.59 3.90
N SER A 130 10.82 -10.29 2.77
CA SER A 130 11.43 -10.14 1.45
C SER A 130 10.67 -9.10 0.63
N LEU A 131 11.20 -8.75 -0.54
CA LEU A 131 10.46 -7.91 -1.48
C LEU A 131 9.09 -8.53 -1.82
N PRO A 132 8.04 -7.71 -1.99
CA PRO A 132 6.71 -8.20 -2.33
C PRO A 132 6.66 -8.77 -3.75
N ASP A 133 5.78 -9.75 -3.94
CA ASP A 133 5.48 -10.33 -5.26
C ASP A 133 4.49 -9.46 -6.05
N LEU A 134 3.71 -8.66 -5.34
CA LEU A 134 2.65 -7.82 -5.88
C LEU A 134 2.40 -6.61 -4.99
N VAL A 135 2.17 -5.45 -5.60
CA VAL A 135 1.79 -4.22 -4.88
C VAL A 135 0.45 -3.72 -5.40
N VAL A 136 -0.49 -3.48 -4.49
CA VAL A 136 -1.81 -2.90 -4.79
C VAL A 136 -1.79 -1.42 -4.45
N ILE A 137 -2.01 -0.54 -5.42
CA ILE A 137 -1.85 0.91 -5.29
C ILE A 137 -3.19 1.60 -5.47
N VAL A 138 -3.57 2.44 -4.50
CA VAL A 138 -4.75 3.31 -4.54
C VAL A 138 -4.30 4.77 -4.48
N GLY A 139 -4.68 5.54 -5.52
CA GLY A 139 -4.25 6.94 -5.63
C GLY A 139 -2.90 7.10 -6.33
N GLN A 140 -2.76 6.53 -7.52
CA GLN A 140 -1.50 6.48 -8.29
C GLN A 140 -0.73 7.82 -8.36
N PRO A 141 -1.34 8.98 -8.63
CA PRO A 141 -0.60 10.24 -8.69
C PRO A 141 0.00 10.65 -7.34
N HIS A 142 -0.68 10.28 -6.25
CA HIS A 142 -0.21 10.55 -4.89
C HIS A 142 0.91 9.60 -4.47
N GLU A 143 0.80 8.32 -4.87
CA GLU A 143 1.75 7.25 -4.54
C GLU A 143 2.84 7.08 -5.61
N ARG A 144 3.22 8.17 -6.28
CA ARG A 144 4.17 8.13 -7.41
C ARG A 144 5.50 7.45 -7.07
N ASN A 145 6.03 7.64 -5.87
CA ASN A 145 7.28 7.03 -5.47
C ASN A 145 7.17 5.50 -5.38
N ALA A 146 6.06 4.99 -4.85
CA ALA A 146 5.78 3.55 -4.82
C ALA A 146 5.72 2.96 -6.23
N VAL A 147 5.02 3.65 -7.13
CA VAL A 147 4.90 3.26 -8.55
C VAL A 147 6.28 3.16 -9.21
N LEU A 148 7.11 4.19 -9.08
CA LEU A 148 8.45 4.23 -9.70
C LEU A 148 9.39 3.16 -9.12
N GLU A 149 9.31 2.89 -7.82
CA GLU A 149 10.11 1.84 -7.20
C GLU A 149 9.68 0.44 -7.68
N CYS A 150 8.37 0.19 -7.79
CA CYS A 150 7.86 -1.06 -8.34
C CYS A 150 8.32 -1.27 -9.80
N GLN A 151 8.25 -0.23 -10.63
CA GLN A 151 8.75 -0.29 -12.00
C GLN A 151 10.25 -0.59 -12.06
N LYS A 152 11.06 0.10 -11.25
CA LYS A 152 12.52 -0.10 -11.21
C LYS A 152 12.90 -1.53 -10.87
N LEU A 153 12.11 -2.19 -10.02
CA LEU A 153 12.36 -3.56 -9.57
C LEU A 153 11.56 -4.61 -10.35
N ASN A 154 10.78 -4.19 -11.37
CA ASN A 154 9.88 -5.06 -12.15
C ASN A 154 8.89 -5.84 -11.24
N ILE A 155 8.44 -5.22 -10.15
CA ILE A 155 7.41 -5.80 -9.29
C ILE A 155 6.04 -5.49 -9.91
N PRO A 156 5.21 -6.51 -10.18
CA PRO A 156 3.88 -6.30 -10.74
C PRO A 156 2.99 -5.49 -9.80
N THR A 157 2.15 -4.63 -10.39
CA THR A 157 1.26 -3.75 -9.65
C THR A 157 -0.19 -3.93 -10.08
N ILE A 158 -1.10 -3.88 -9.12
CA ILE A 158 -2.54 -3.67 -9.34
C ILE A 158 -2.84 -2.24 -8.92
N THR A 159 -3.41 -1.44 -9.81
CA THR A 159 -3.69 -0.02 -9.52
C THR A 159 -5.14 0.31 -9.82
N LEU A 160 -5.83 0.98 -8.90
CA LEU A 160 -7.09 1.62 -9.20
C LEU A 160 -6.81 2.85 -10.06
N LEU A 161 -7.38 2.88 -11.25
CA LEU A 161 -7.16 3.91 -12.26
C LEU A 161 -8.35 4.86 -12.32
N ASP A 162 -8.20 6.03 -11.74
CA ASP A 162 -9.12 7.15 -11.95
C ASP A 162 -8.72 7.93 -13.22
N SER A 163 -9.55 8.86 -13.65
CA SER A 163 -9.40 9.68 -14.86
C SER A 163 -8.07 10.45 -14.96
N ASN A 164 -7.41 10.73 -13.83
CA ASN A 164 -6.14 11.43 -13.73
C ASN A 164 -4.90 10.51 -13.76
N CYS A 165 -5.09 9.19 -13.66
CA CYS A 165 -4.02 8.19 -13.64
C CYS A 165 -3.36 7.97 -15.01
N ASP A 166 -2.22 7.30 -15.02
CA ASP A 166 -1.52 6.84 -16.21
C ASP A 166 -1.45 5.30 -16.22
N PRO A 167 -2.21 4.63 -17.10
CA PRO A 167 -2.24 3.17 -17.16
C PRO A 167 -0.91 2.53 -17.58
N SER A 168 0.00 3.28 -18.19
CA SER A 168 1.31 2.76 -18.60
C SER A 168 2.24 2.42 -17.42
N TYR A 169 1.89 2.87 -16.21
CA TYR A 169 2.67 2.62 -15.00
C TYR A 169 2.17 1.43 -14.17
N THR A 170 1.19 0.69 -14.63
CA THR A 170 0.64 -0.45 -13.90
C THR A 170 0.64 -1.72 -14.72
N THR A 171 0.72 -2.87 -14.05
CA THR A 171 0.60 -4.17 -14.69
C THR A 171 -0.87 -4.55 -14.89
N TYR A 172 -1.69 -4.33 -13.86
CA TYR A 172 -3.13 -4.57 -13.86
C TYR A 172 -3.83 -3.28 -13.44
N GLY A 173 -4.48 -2.62 -14.38
CA GLY A 173 -5.20 -1.37 -14.12
C GLY A 173 -6.69 -1.60 -14.03
N ILE A 174 -7.29 -1.32 -12.87
CA ILE A 174 -8.74 -1.45 -12.64
C ILE A 174 -9.34 -0.06 -12.74
N PRO A 175 -10.10 0.27 -13.81
CA PRO A 175 -10.78 1.56 -13.91
C PRO A 175 -11.80 1.71 -12.77
N ALA A 176 -11.58 2.66 -11.87
CA ALA A 176 -12.44 2.91 -10.73
C ALA A 176 -12.23 4.30 -10.16
N ASN A 177 -13.26 4.84 -9.51
CA ASN A 177 -13.13 6.07 -8.75
C ASN A 177 -12.32 5.81 -7.47
N ASP A 178 -11.14 6.41 -7.37
CA ASP A 178 -10.23 6.28 -6.24
C ASP A 178 -10.40 7.36 -5.16
N ASP A 179 -11.28 8.35 -5.37
CA ASP A 179 -11.60 9.39 -4.39
C ASP A 179 -12.73 8.97 -3.43
N SER A 180 -13.62 8.07 -3.85
CA SER A 180 -14.70 7.56 -3.03
C SER A 180 -14.26 6.37 -2.17
N THR A 181 -14.27 6.54 -0.86
CA THR A 181 -13.97 5.47 0.12
C THR A 181 -14.81 4.21 -0.13
N ARG A 182 -16.12 4.38 -0.44
CA ARG A 182 -17.03 3.26 -0.72
C ARG A 182 -16.65 2.50 -1.99
N SER A 183 -16.29 3.24 -3.05
CA SER A 183 -15.85 2.64 -4.32
C SER A 183 -14.56 1.83 -4.11
N VAL A 184 -13.56 2.43 -3.46
CA VAL A 184 -12.28 1.78 -3.15
C VAL A 184 -12.49 0.53 -2.29
N GLU A 185 -13.26 0.63 -1.22
CA GLU A 185 -13.56 -0.50 -0.34
C GLU A 185 -14.25 -1.65 -1.10
N PHE A 186 -15.25 -1.32 -1.91
CA PHE A 186 -15.99 -2.31 -2.70
C PHE A 186 -15.05 -3.05 -3.67
N ILE A 187 -14.26 -2.32 -4.47
CA ILE A 187 -13.35 -2.93 -5.44
C ILE A 187 -12.28 -3.78 -4.74
N LEU A 188 -11.69 -3.29 -3.65
CA LEU A 188 -10.68 -4.05 -2.92
C LEU A 188 -11.27 -5.31 -2.28
N LYS A 189 -12.49 -5.28 -1.73
CA LYS A 189 -13.17 -6.48 -1.23
C LYS A 189 -13.42 -7.52 -2.33
N GLN A 190 -13.80 -7.07 -3.53
CA GLN A 190 -13.94 -7.98 -4.67
C GLN A 190 -12.58 -8.55 -5.14
N LEU A 191 -11.51 -7.76 -5.03
CA LEU A 191 -10.16 -8.21 -5.40
C LEU A 191 -9.67 -9.34 -4.49
N VAL A 192 -9.91 -9.23 -3.18
CA VAL A 192 -9.39 -10.18 -2.17
C VAL A 192 -10.30 -11.40 -1.95
N SER A 193 -11.54 -11.36 -2.44
CA SER A 193 -12.49 -12.51 -2.37
C SER A 193 -12.13 -13.62 -3.39
#